data_5ec51c606b8644e8dfeda62183f8f9c5
#
_entry.id   5ec51c606b8644e8dfeda62183f8f9c5
#
_cell.length_a   1.000
_cell.length_b   1.000
_cell.length_c   1.000
_cell.angle_alpha   90.00
_cell.angle_beta   90.00
_cell.angle_gamma   90.00
#
_symmetry.space_group_name_H-M   'P 1'
#
loop_
_entity.id
_entity.type
_entity.pdbx_description
1 polymer ?
#
loop_
_entity_poly.entity_id
_entity_poly.type
_entity_poly.pdbx_seq_one_letter_code
_entity_poly.pdbx_strand_id
1 'polypeptide(L)'
;MKCAGQYDMIKNNAFKPIGKGQIMETQKTEAGKAGKERQANLELLRIFSMLMIVMMHLLNHGKILETTARGSISYYLVWILFGISFVSISTYILISGYFLCETSFSFRRILKLEGQVWFYSVALYLASLLLLRQPYDMSSLIAAVFPVLSCEYWFVTMYVGMIVLSPFLNKLLTGLTQRQFRLLLGILFVLFSLWPNVFFFSPALNFGGGSGVVWFTTVYLSGAYLKRFYRPDGQFGRHLLHFFGAALLIPA
;
A
#
# COMPACT_ATOMS: atom_id res chain seq x y z
N MET A 1 -31.78 -13.67 -70.43
CA MET A 1 -30.31 -13.74 -70.11
C MET A 1 -29.90 -12.57 -69.30
N LYS A 2 -29.93 -12.64 -67.96
CA LYS A 2 -29.28 -11.73 -66.98
C LYS A 2 -29.71 -12.10 -65.56
N CYS A 3 -29.36 -13.28 -65.09
CA CYS A 3 -29.51 -13.65 -63.67
C CYS A 3 -28.43 -14.65 -63.16
N ALA A 4 -27.32 -14.80 -63.92
CA ALA A 4 -26.24 -15.72 -63.52
C ALA A 4 -25.03 -15.07 -62.85
N GLY A 5 -24.94 -13.73 -62.82
CA GLY A 5 -23.75 -13.02 -62.33
C GLY A 5 -23.78 -12.64 -60.83
N GLN A 6 -24.90 -12.80 -60.13
CA GLN A 6 -25.04 -12.34 -58.74
C GLN A 6 -24.83 -13.41 -57.70
N TYR A 7 -24.78 -14.69 -58.14
CA TYR A 7 -24.56 -15.85 -57.23
C TYR A 7 -23.08 -16.13 -56.99
N ASP A 8 -22.18 -15.70 -57.85
CA ASP A 8 -20.73 -15.98 -57.70
C ASP A 8 -20.02 -15.02 -56.79
N MET A 9 -20.59 -13.83 -56.49
CA MET A 9 -19.99 -12.88 -55.53
C MET A 9 -20.25 -13.22 -54.04
N ILE A 10 -21.21 -14.10 -53.75
CA ILE A 10 -21.54 -14.47 -52.37
C ILE A 10 -20.69 -15.72 -51.92
N LYS A 11 -20.13 -16.48 -52.86
CA LYS A 11 -19.30 -17.65 -52.56
C LYS A 11 -17.84 -17.33 -52.25
N ASN A 12 -17.32 -16.15 -52.59
CA ASN A 12 -15.92 -15.79 -52.36
C ASN A 12 -15.65 -15.01 -51.07
N ASN A 13 -16.68 -14.73 -50.25
CA ASN A 13 -16.49 -14.34 -48.86
C ASN A 13 -16.56 -15.58 -47.94
N ALA A 14 -15.72 -16.57 -48.23
CA ALA A 14 -15.50 -17.69 -47.33
C ALA A 14 -14.94 -17.09 -46.02
N PHE A 15 -15.76 -17.20 -44.97
CA PHE A 15 -15.42 -16.95 -43.58
C PHE A 15 -14.08 -17.63 -43.27
N LYS A 16 -12.97 -16.88 -43.35
CA LYS A 16 -11.66 -17.42 -42.94
C LYS A 16 -11.78 -17.73 -41.45
N PRO A 17 -11.65 -18.98 -41.02
CA PRO A 17 -11.69 -19.29 -39.61
C PRO A 17 -10.54 -18.56 -38.94
N ILE A 18 -10.90 -17.67 -37.98
CA ILE A 18 -9.93 -16.98 -37.14
C ILE A 18 -9.08 -18.05 -36.46
N GLY A 19 -7.81 -18.11 -36.82
CA GLY A 19 -6.91 -19.15 -36.30
C GLY A 19 -6.82 -19.05 -34.77
N LYS A 20 -6.79 -20.20 -34.08
CA LYS A 20 -6.64 -20.27 -32.60
C LYS A 20 -5.53 -19.37 -32.09
N GLY A 21 -4.48 -19.12 -32.88
CA GLY A 21 -3.41 -18.19 -32.56
C GLY A 21 -3.85 -16.73 -32.46
N GLN A 22 -4.72 -16.26 -33.37
CA GLN A 22 -5.25 -14.88 -33.35
C GLN A 22 -6.18 -14.63 -32.16
N ILE A 23 -7.00 -15.65 -31.79
CA ILE A 23 -7.86 -15.55 -30.59
C ILE A 23 -7.02 -15.49 -29.33
N MET A 24 -5.95 -16.29 -29.22
CA MET A 24 -5.04 -16.24 -28.09
C MET A 24 -4.25 -14.92 -28.01
N GLU A 25 -3.88 -14.35 -29.14
CA GLU A 25 -3.15 -13.08 -29.20
C GLU A 25 -4.04 -11.89 -28.83
N THR A 26 -5.29 -11.89 -29.30
CA THR A 26 -6.29 -10.89 -28.91
C THR A 26 -6.61 -10.97 -27.42
N GLN A 27 -6.81 -12.17 -26.88
CA GLN A 27 -7.04 -12.38 -25.44
C GLN A 27 -5.83 -11.96 -24.57
N LYS A 28 -4.60 -12.22 -25.04
CA LYS A 28 -3.38 -11.72 -24.38
C LYS A 28 -3.28 -10.20 -24.41
N THR A 29 -3.67 -9.57 -25.50
CA THR A 29 -3.64 -8.11 -25.66
C THR A 29 -4.71 -7.44 -24.81
N GLU A 30 -5.91 -8.00 -24.73
CA GLU A 30 -6.98 -7.50 -23.86
C GLU A 30 -6.68 -7.72 -22.38
N ALA A 31 -6.14 -8.88 -22.00
CA ALA A 31 -5.68 -9.14 -20.64
C ALA A 31 -4.52 -8.21 -20.22
N GLY A 32 -3.60 -7.89 -21.14
CA GLY A 32 -2.52 -6.93 -20.95
C GLY A 32 -3.03 -5.50 -20.76
N LYS A 33 -4.04 -5.07 -21.54
CA LYS A 33 -4.68 -3.75 -21.40
C LYS A 33 -5.48 -3.64 -20.10
N ALA A 34 -6.28 -4.64 -19.75
CA ALA A 34 -7.04 -4.65 -18.49
C ALA A 34 -6.12 -4.67 -17.27
N GLY A 35 -4.97 -5.37 -17.32
CA GLY A 35 -3.95 -5.33 -16.28
C GLY A 35 -3.29 -3.96 -16.15
N LYS A 36 -3.07 -3.25 -17.25
CA LYS A 36 -2.47 -1.91 -17.27
C LYS A 36 -3.41 -0.83 -16.71
N GLU A 37 -4.70 -0.89 -17.02
CA GLU A 37 -5.70 0.05 -16.48
C GLU A 37 -5.89 -0.12 -14.97
N ARG A 38 -5.98 -1.36 -14.48
CA ARG A 38 -6.06 -1.63 -13.02
C ARG A 38 -4.81 -1.18 -12.28
N GLN A 39 -3.64 -1.29 -12.89
CA GLN A 39 -2.39 -0.79 -12.31
C GLN A 39 -2.37 0.74 -12.22
N ALA A 40 -2.89 1.47 -13.21
CA ALA A 40 -2.94 2.93 -13.19
C ALA A 40 -3.75 3.47 -12.00
N ASN A 41 -4.89 2.86 -11.67
CA ASN A 41 -5.70 3.25 -10.53
C ASN A 41 -4.98 3.02 -9.19
N LEU A 42 -4.25 1.90 -9.04
CA LEU A 42 -3.48 1.61 -7.84
C LEU A 42 -2.22 2.48 -7.74
N GLU A 43 -1.60 2.83 -8.87
CA GLU A 43 -0.49 3.80 -8.89
C GLU A 43 -0.96 5.20 -8.47
N LEU A 44 -2.12 5.64 -8.93
CA LEU A 44 -2.73 6.90 -8.51
C LEU A 44 -3.03 6.89 -6.99
N LEU A 45 -3.60 5.79 -6.48
CA LEU A 45 -3.84 5.62 -5.05
C LEU A 45 -2.54 5.65 -4.24
N ARG A 46 -1.45 5.09 -4.77
CA ARG A 46 -0.12 5.14 -4.15
C ARG A 46 0.42 6.56 -4.09
N ILE A 47 0.31 7.33 -5.19
CA ILE A 47 0.72 8.75 -5.23
C ILE A 47 -0.09 9.55 -4.21
N PHE A 48 -1.41 9.36 -4.17
CA PHE A 48 -2.27 10.03 -3.19
C PHE A 48 -1.88 9.68 -1.76
N SER A 49 -1.61 8.40 -1.47
CA SER A 49 -1.15 7.96 -0.15
C SER A 49 0.19 8.62 0.24
N MET A 50 1.12 8.78 -0.70
CA MET A 50 2.38 9.47 -0.43
C MET A 50 2.16 10.95 -0.10
N LEU A 51 1.27 11.65 -0.82
CA LEU A 51 0.91 13.04 -0.52
C LEU A 51 0.29 13.17 0.87
N MET A 52 -0.58 12.24 1.25
CA MET A 52 -1.17 12.22 2.60
C MET A 52 -0.13 11.94 3.69
N ILE A 53 0.85 11.06 3.43
CA ILE A 53 1.97 10.84 4.36
C ILE A 53 2.78 12.13 4.56
N VAL A 54 3.08 12.86 3.49
CA VAL A 54 3.75 14.17 3.58
C VAL A 54 2.91 15.15 4.39
N MET A 55 1.58 15.20 4.14
CA MET A 55 0.66 16.03 4.90
C MET A 55 0.67 15.69 6.40
N MET A 56 0.65 14.41 6.75
CA MET A 56 0.74 13.94 8.13
C MET A 56 2.02 14.44 8.82
N HIS A 57 3.16 14.33 8.13
CA HIS A 57 4.43 14.83 8.65
C HIS A 57 4.44 16.35 8.82
N LEU A 58 3.87 17.09 7.86
CA LEU A 58 3.74 18.55 7.95
C LEU A 58 2.89 18.97 9.16
N LEU A 59 1.75 18.32 9.37
CA LEU A 59 0.86 18.61 10.49
C LEU A 59 1.49 18.32 11.85
N ASN A 60 2.23 17.21 11.95
CA ASN A 60 2.86 16.77 13.19
C ASN A 60 4.17 17.54 13.47
N HIS A 61 5.17 17.43 12.59
CA HIS A 61 6.48 18.06 12.78
C HIS A 61 6.46 19.57 12.59
N GLY A 62 5.49 20.10 11.81
CA GLY A 62 5.23 21.54 11.72
C GLY A 62 4.55 22.13 12.96
N LYS A 63 4.31 21.32 14.02
CA LYS A 63 3.64 21.69 15.27
C LYS A 63 2.23 22.27 15.09
N ILE A 64 1.60 22.07 13.94
CA ILE A 64 0.27 22.59 13.64
C ILE A 64 -0.77 21.99 14.58
N LEU A 65 -0.65 20.68 14.91
CA LEU A 65 -1.50 20.00 15.88
C LEU A 65 -1.42 20.60 17.28
N GLU A 66 -0.22 21.04 17.71
CA GLU A 66 0.03 21.56 19.05
C GLU A 66 -0.36 23.04 19.18
N THR A 67 -0.14 23.83 18.11
CA THR A 67 -0.33 25.29 18.13
C THR A 67 -1.76 25.72 17.83
N THR A 68 -2.59 24.83 17.27
CA THR A 68 -3.97 25.16 16.94
C THR A 68 -4.84 25.21 18.20
N ALA A 69 -5.55 26.35 18.39
CA ALA A 69 -6.36 26.59 19.58
C ALA A 69 -7.46 25.51 19.75
N ARG A 70 -7.46 24.83 20.89
CA ARG A 70 -8.45 23.79 21.22
C ARG A 70 -9.88 24.34 21.16
N GLY A 71 -10.80 23.58 20.54
CA GLY A 71 -12.19 23.99 20.40
C GLY A 71 -12.48 24.92 19.23
N SER A 72 -11.46 25.37 18.47
CA SER A 72 -11.66 26.13 17.24
C SER A 72 -12.08 25.21 16.08
N ILE A 73 -12.73 25.76 15.07
CA ILE A 73 -13.05 25.02 13.83
C ILE A 73 -11.76 24.48 13.19
N SER A 74 -10.69 25.30 13.18
CA SER A 74 -9.39 24.90 12.66
C SER A 74 -8.81 23.68 13.40
N TYR A 75 -9.00 23.59 14.71
CA TYR A 75 -8.58 22.44 15.51
C TYR A 75 -9.22 21.15 15.00
N TYR A 76 -10.54 21.13 14.84
CA TYR A 76 -11.24 19.94 14.36
C TYR A 76 -10.86 19.58 12.91
N LEU A 77 -10.72 20.57 12.03
CA LEU A 77 -10.31 20.34 10.64
C LEU A 77 -8.90 19.74 10.55
N VAL A 78 -7.96 20.25 11.34
CA VAL A 78 -6.57 19.75 11.39
C VAL A 78 -6.53 18.30 11.90
N TRP A 79 -7.29 17.99 12.96
CA TRP A 79 -7.35 16.62 13.50
C TRP A 79 -8.02 15.64 12.54
N ILE A 80 -9.10 16.04 11.85
CA ILE A 80 -9.73 15.22 10.80
C ILE A 80 -8.75 14.96 9.66
N LEU A 81 -8.05 16.00 9.20
CA LEU A 81 -7.06 15.88 8.13
C LEU A 81 -5.90 14.98 8.53
N PHE A 82 -5.44 15.09 9.77
CA PHE A 82 -4.41 14.23 10.33
C PHE A 82 -4.86 12.77 10.38
N GLY A 83 -6.08 12.49 10.87
CA GLY A 83 -6.63 11.13 10.93
C GLY A 83 -6.77 10.48 9.55
N ILE A 84 -7.30 11.23 8.55
CA ILE A 84 -7.37 10.77 7.17
C ILE A 84 -5.97 10.48 6.61
N SER A 85 -5.00 11.35 6.90
CA SER A 85 -3.62 11.20 6.44
C SER A 85 -2.94 9.99 7.08
N PHE A 86 -3.26 9.67 8.32
CA PHE A 86 -2.69 8.53 9.04
C PHE A 86 -3.05 7.18 8.41
N VAL A 87 -4.27 7.05 7.86
CA VAL A 87 -4.74 5.83 7.17
C VAL A 87 -3.90 5.54 5.92
N SER A 88 -3.26 6.55 5.34
CA SER A 88 -2.49 6.41 4.10
C SER A 88 -1.25 5.54 4.24
N ILE A 89 -0.67 5.42 5.44
CA ILE A 89 0.42 4.50 5.75
C ILE A 89 -0.04 3.06 5.50
N SER A 90 -1.15 2.66 6.09
CA SER A 90 -1.73 1.33 5.91
C SER A 90 -2.16 1.10 4.46
N THR A 91 -2.68 2.11 3.77
CA THR A 91 -3.03 2.03 2.35
C THR A 91 -1.80 1.74 1.49
N TYR A 92 -0.68 2.40 1.74
CA TYR A 92 0.57 2.16 1.02
C TYR A 92 1.08 0.72 1.20
N ILE A 93 1.02 0.19 2.43
CA ILE A 93 1.42 -1.18 2.73
C ILE A 93 0.46 -2.18 2.10
N LEU A 94 -0.84 -1.91 2.13
CA LEU A 94 -1.87 -2.75 1.51
C LEU A 94 -1.66 -2.88 0.00
N ILE A 95 -1.35 -1.78 -0.69
CA ILE A 95 -0.97 -1.79 -2.12
C ILE A 95 0.30 -2.62 -2.33
N SER A 96 1.28 -2.51 -1.43
CA SER A 96 2.51 -3.32 -1.49
C SER A 96 2.19 -4.81 -1.35
N GLY A 97 1.33 -5.21 -0.41
CA GLY A 97 0.85 -6.59 -0.26
C GLY A 97 0.14 -7.11 -1.51
N TYR A 98 -0.69 -6.28 -2.12
CA TYR A 98 -1.40 -6.60 -3.35
C TYR A 98 -0.45 -6.93 -4.51
N PHE A 99 0.66 -6.18 -4.67
CA PHE A 99 1.59 -6.41 -5.77
C PHE A 99 2.68 -7.44 -5.45
N LEU A 100 3.14 -7.51 -4.20
CA LEU A 100 4.28 -8.35 -3.84
C LEU A 100 3.91 -9.80 -3.52
N CYS A 101 2.64 -10.10 -3.23
CA CYS A 101 2.23 -11.45 -2.85
C CYS A 101 2.43 -12.52 -3.94
N GLU A 102 2.48 -12.11 -5.21
CA GLU A 102 2.70 -13.00 -6.36
C GLU A 102 4.08 -12.80 -7.01
N THR A 103 4.92 -11.92 -6.45
CA THR A 103 6.25 -11.66 -7.01
C THR A 103 7.32 -12.40 -6.26
N SER A 104 8.37 -12.83 -6.98
CA SER A 104 9.55 -13.41 -6.36
C SER A 104 10.28 -12.38 -5.50
N PHE A 105 10.85 -12.84 -4.39
CA PHE A 105 11.71 -12.03 -3.55
C PHE A 105 12.93 -11.56 -4.34
N SER A 106 13.28 -10.29 -4.20
CA SER A 106 14.47 -9.73 -4.83
C SER A 106 15.19 -8.80 -3.86
N PHE A 107 16.39 -9.18 -3.48
CA PHE A 107 17.25 -8.38 -2.61
C PHE A 107 17.61 -7.02 -3.24
N ARG A 108 17.65 -6.94 -4.58
CA ARG A 108 17.85 -5.67 -5.30
C ARG A 108 16.81 -4.60 -4.96
N ARG A 109 15.57 -4.99 -4.63
CA ARG A 109 14.53 -4.04 -4.23
C ARG A 109 14.88 -3.39 -2.90
N ILE A 110 15.37 -4.19 -1.95
CA ILE A 110 15.82 -3.69 -0.64
C ILE A 110 17.02 -2.77 -0.83
N LEU A 111 18.04 -3.20 -1.58
CA LEU A 111 19.22 -2.38 -1.84
C LEU A 111 18.90 -1.06 -2.55
N LYS A 112 17.94 -1.08 -3.50
CA LYS A 112 17.51 0.15 -4.18
C LYS A 112 16.80 1.10 -3.22
N LEU A 113 15.93 0.58 -2.36
CA LEU A 113 15.24 1.37 -1.34
C LEU A 113 16.24 1.96 -0.33
N GLU A 114 17.11 1.10 0.21
CA GLU A 114 18.18 1.49 1.14
C GLU A 114 19.10 2.55 0.53
N GLY A 115 19.55 2.37 -0.70
CA GLY A 115 20.39 3.34 -1.39
C GLY A 115 19.72 4.70 -1.57
N GLN A 116 18.42 4.73 -1.84
CA GLN A 116 17.65 5.97 -1.90
C GLN A 116 17.55 6.63 -0.52
N VAL A 117 17.18 5.88 0.50
CA VAL A 117 17.04 6.40 1.86
C VAL A 117 18.40 6.89 2.39
N TRP A 118 19.45 6.11 2.18
CA TRP A 118 20.82 6.47 2.54
C TRP A 118 21.26 7.78 1.87
N PHE A 119 21.05 7.90 0.55
CA PHE A 119 21.41 9.10 -0.19
C PHE A 119 20.72 10.35 0.38
N TYR A 120 19.40 10.28 0.57
CA TYR A 120 18.66 11.43 1.12
C TYR A 120 19.02 11.72 2.58
N SER A 121 19.24 10.71 3.40
CA SER A 121 19.63 10.86 4.80
C SER A 121 20.96 11.58 4.93
N VAL A 122 21.98 11.13 4.19
CA VAL A 122 23.32 11.76 4.18
C VAL A 122 23.24 13.17 3.58
N ALA A 123 22.52 13.35 2.46
CA ALA A 123 22.38 14.66 1.82
C ALA A 123 21.68 15.69 2.73
N LEU A 124 20.62 15.28 3.43
CA LEU A 124 19.93 16.16 4.40
C LEU A 124 20.81 16.48 5.61
N TYR A 125 21.55 15.51 6.13
CA TYR A 125 22.52 15.74 7.20
C TYR A 125 23.58 16.75 6.78
N LEU A 126 24.20 16.60 5.62
CA LEU A 126 25.17 17.56 5.09
C LEU A 126 24.55 18.93 4.86
N ALA A 127 23.33 18.98 4.32
CA ALA A 127 22.61 20.25 4.15
C ALA A 127 22.33 20.94 5.50
N SER A 128 22.01 20.20 6.55
CA SER A 128 21.80 20.77 7.89
C SER A 128 23.07 21.38 8.46
N LEU A 129 24.23 20.76 8.25
CA LEU A 129 25.52 21.31 8.67
C LEU A 129 25.90 22.58 7.88
N LEU A 130 25.72 22.55 6.54
CA LEU A 130 26.20 23.61 5.66
C LEU A 130 25.25 24.82 5.59
N LEU A 131 23.93 24.56 5.48
CA LEU A 131 22.93 25.59 5.27
C LEU A 131 22.34 26.11 6.57
N LEU A 132 22.06 25.21 7.53
CA LEU A 132 21.45 25.55 8.81
C LEU A 132 22.49 25.77 9.91
N ARG A 133 23.80 25.53 9.61
CA ARG A 133 24.92 25.67 10.55
C ARG A 133 24.68 24.92 11.86
N GLN A 134 24.04 23.77 11.80
CA GLN A 134 23.86 22.91 12.96
C GLN A 134 25.21 22.43 13.47
N PRO A 135 25.40 22.29 14.78
CA PRO A 135 26.64 21.76 15.34
C PRO A 135 26.85 20.32 14.88
N TYR A 136 28.12 19.94 14.65
CA TYR A 136 28.46 18.57 14.35
C TYR A 136 28.12 17.67 15.54
N ASP A 137 27.39 16.58 15.25
CA ASP A 137 27.07 15.56 16.24
C ASP A 137 27.30 14.16 15.64
N MET A 138 28.08 13.36 16.37
CA MET A 138 28.47 12.02 15.93
C MET A 138 27.26 11.07 15.89
N SER A 139 26.32 11.20 16.81
CA SER A 139 25.13 10.34 16.85
C SER A 139 24.25 10.58 15.63
N SER A 140 24.06 11.84 15.25
CA SER A 140 23.33 12.26 14.05
C SER A 140 24.04 11.80 12.77
N LEU A 141 25.37 11.82 12.73
CA LEU A 141 26.14 11.25 11.61
C LEU A 141 25.91 9.74 11.46
N ILE A 142 26.01 9.00 12.57
CA ILE A 142 25.75 7.55 12.57
C ILE A 142 24.33 7.25 12.12
N ALA A 143 23.34 8.00 12.60
CA ALA A 143 21.94 7.87 12.19
C ALA A 143 21.76 8.16 10.70
N ALA A 144 22.44 9.17 10.16
CA ALA A 144 22.39 9.51 8.74
C ALA A 144 23.05 8.45 7.84
N VAL A 145 24.15 7.83 8.31
CA VAL A 145 24.88 6.79 7.56
C VAL A 145 24.20 5.42 7.64
N PHE A 146 23.51 5.12 8.76
CA PHE A 146 22.81 3.84 8.98
C PHE A 146 21.32 4.07 9.29
N PRO A 147 20.54 4.71 8.39
CA PRO A 147 19.20 5.21 8.69
C PRO A 147 18.20 4.11 9.06
N VAL A 148 18.35 2.90 8.52
CA VAL A 148 17.45 1.78 8.82
C VAL A 148 17.84 1.11 10.15
N LEU A 149 19.14 0.95 10.43
CA LEU A 149 19.60 0.34 11.68
C LEU A 149 19.37 1.24 12.89
N SER A 150 19.50 2.56 12.72
CA SER A 150 19.21 3.55 13.74
C SER A 150 17.72 3.83 13.93
N CYS A 151 16.87 3.27 13.08
CA CYS A 151 15.42 3.51 13.08
C CYS A 151 15.04 4.99 12.84
N GLU A 152 15.94 5.79 12.24
CA GLU A 152 15.70 7.21 11.94
C GLU A 152 14.43 7.41 11.10
N TYR A 153 14.23 6.51 10.14
CA TYR A 153 13.01 6.46 9.34
C TYR A 153 12.23 5.17 9.70
N TRP A 154 11.55 5.17 10.84
CA TRP A 154 10.83 4.03 11.39
C TRP A 154 9.98 3.28 10.36
N PHE A 155 9.31 4.01 9.45
CA PHE A 155 8.48 3.42 8.40
C PHE A 155 9.33 2.53 7.47
N VAL A 156 10.50 3.02 7.03
CA VAL A 156 11.38 2.28 6.12
C VAL A 156 11.91 1.02 6.80
N THR A 157 12.32 1.13 8.07
CA THR A 157 12.79 0.00 8.87
C THR A 157 11.73 -1.09 8.98
N MET A 158 10.49 -0.73 9.32
CA MET A 158 9.37 -1.68 9.41
C MET A 158 8.99 -2.26 8.04
N TYR A 159 9.05 -1.44 6.99
CA TYR A 159 8.77 -1.85 5.62
C TYR A 159 9.81 -2.84 5.10
N VAL A 160 11.09 -2.62 5.36
CA VAL A 160 12.17 -3.56 5.04
C VAL A 160 11.98 -4.87 5.79
N GLY A 161 11.69 -4.82 7.09
CA GLY A 161 11.37 -6.00 7.89
C GLY A 161 10.22 -6.82 7.29
N MET A 162 9.14 -6.16 6.88
CA MET A 162 8.01 -6.80 6.20
C MET A 162 8.42 -7.41 4.84
N ILE A 163 9.25 -6.72 4.02
CA ILE A 163 9.73 -7.27 2.75
C ILE A 163 10.60 -8.51 2.97
N VAL A 164 11.45 -8.52 3.99
CA VAL A 164 12.28 -9.69 4.35
C VAL A 164 11.39 -10.88 4.74
N LEU A 165 10.28 -10.63 5.43
CA LEU A 165 9.31 -11.67 5.80
C LEU A 165 8.45 -12.13 4.62
N SER A 166 8.29 -11.30 3.57
CA SER A 166 7.35 -11.54 2.47
C SER A 166 7.48 -12.91 1.77
N PRO A 167 8.68 -13.51 1.54
CA PRO A 167 8.77 -14.82 0.91
C PRO A 167 8.17 -15.93 1.77
N PHE A 168 8.32 -15.85 3.09
CA PHE A 168 7.71 -16.81 4.02
C PHE A 168 6.21 -16.63 4.09
N LEU A 169 5.74 -15.38 4.13
CA LEU A 169 4.32 -15.04 4.09
C LEU A 169 3.67 -15.53 2.79
N ASN A 170 4.31 -15.29 1.64
CA ASN A 170 3.80 -15.72 0.36
C ASN A 170 3.72 -17.25 0.26
N LYS A 171 4.70 -17.97 0.82
CA LYS A 171 4.68 -19.43 0.91
C LYS A 171 3.54 -19.92 1.82
N LEU A 172 3.34 -19.31 2.97
CA LEU A 172 2.22 -19.61 3.86
C LEU A 172 0.88 -19.46 3.13
N LEU A 173 0.72 -18.38 2.36
CA LEU A 173 -0.50 -18.09 1.63
C LEU A 173 -0.85 -19.14 0.57
N THR A 174 0.12 -19.85 -0.02
CA THR A 174 -0.14 -20.88 -1.05
C THR A 174 -0.90 -22.08 -0.49
N GLY A 175 -0.75 -22.40 0.80
CA GLY A 175 -1.41 -23.52 1.46
C GLY A 175 -2.76 -23.19 2.11
N LEU A 176 -3.19 -21.92 2.13
CA LEU A 176 -4.41 -21.52 2.81
C LEU A 176 -5.63 -21.50 1.88
N THR A 177 -6.72 -22.09 2.33
CA THR A 177 -8.05 -21.90 1.74
C THR A 177 -8.57 -20.49 2.06
N GLN A 178 -9.53 -19.98 1.28
CA GLN A 178 -10.13 -18.67 1.52
C GLN A 178 -10.70 -18.52 2.94
N ARG A 179 -11.32 -19.58 3.48
CA ARG A 179 -11.88 -19.58 4.84
C ARG A 179 -10.78 -19.46 5.90
N GLN A 180 -9.70 -20.24 5.76
CA GLN A 180 -8.56 -20.18 6.67
C GLN A 180 -7.87 -18.81 6.61
N PHE A 181 -7.74 -18.25 5.41
CA PHE A 181 -7.12 -16.92 5.26
C PHE A 181 -7.97 -15.83 5.92
N ARG A 182 -9.30 -15.83 5.75
CA ARG A 182 -10.19 -14.89 6.46
C ARG A 182 -10.09 -15.03 7.97
N LEU A 183 -10.04 -16.29 8.46
CA LEU A 183 -9.88 -16.54 9.90
C LEU A 183 -8.54 -15.98 10.41
N LEU A 184 -7.43 -16.24 9.70
CA LEU A 184 -6.12 -15.69 10.03
C LEU A 184 -6.14 -14.16 10.11
N LEU A 185 -6.69 -13.47 9.09
CA LEU A 185 -6.82 -12.01 9.09
C LEU A 185 -7.69 -11.52 10.26
N GLY A 186 -8.79 -12.21 10.54
CA GLY A 186 -9.66 -11.88 11.68
C GLY A 186 -8.92 -11.98 13.02
N ILE A 187 -8.16 -13.07 13.24
CA ILE A 187 -7.34 -13.25 14.44
C ILE A 187 -6.29 -12.16 14.56
N LEU A 188 -5.54 -11.89 13.49
CA LEU A 188 -4.51 -10.85 13.48
C LEU A 188 -5.10 -9.46 13.75
N PHE A 189 -6.25 -9.15 13.16
CA PHE A 189 -6.95 -7.88 13.39
C PHE A 189 -7.43 -7.76 14.84
N VAL A 190 -8.03 -8.80 15.40
CA VAL A 190 -8.48 -8.81 16.80
C VAL A 190 -7.30 -8.63 17.74
N LEU A 191 -6.21 -9.39 17.55
CA LEU A 191 -5.05 -9.36 18.46
C LEU A 191 -4.23 -8.08 18.36
N PHE A 192 -4.02 -7.55 17.15
CA PHE A 192 -3.04 -6.46 16.94
C PHE A 192 -3.69 -5.11 16.58
N SER A 193 -5.02 -5.05 16.42
CA SER A 193 -5.76 -3.81 16.24
C SER A 193 -6.81 -3.65 17.33
N LEU A 194 -7.77 -4.56 17.42
CA LEU A 194 -8.89 -4.39 18.33
C LEU A 194 -8.46 -4.49 19.80
N TRP A 195 -7.70 -5.52 20.17
CA TRP A 195 -7.26 -5.76 21.54
C TRP A 195 -6.48 -4.58 22.16
N PRO A 196 -5.43 -4.02 21.51
CA PRO A 196 -4.69 -2.90 22.10
C PRO A 196 -5.54 -1.64 22.29
N ASN A 197 -6.56 -1.44 21.43
CA ASN A 197 -7.43 -0.27 21.53
C ASN A 197 -8.52 -0.44 22.59
N VAL A 198 -9.03 -1.66 22.80
CA VAL A 198 -10.04 -1.94 23.83
C VAL A 198 -9.40 -2.10 25.22
N PHE A 199 -8.27 -2.79 25.28
CA PHE A 199 -7.54 -3.06 26.53
C PHE A 199 -6.25 -2.24 26.60
N PHE A 200 -6.36 -0.91 26.44
CA PHE A 200 -5.23 0.03 26.40
C PHE A 200 -4.36 0.00 27.68
N PHE A 201 -4.89 -0.50 28.81
CA PHE A 201 -4.18 -0.70 30.07
C PHE A 201 -3.25 -1.93 30.05
N SER A 202 -3.36 -2.83 29.06
CA SER A 202 -2.53 -4.02 28.94
C SER A 202 -1.54 -3.88 27.77
N PRO A 203 -0.24 -3.62 28.02
CA PRO A 203 0.76 -3.45 26.97
C PRO A 203 1.13 -4.77 26.27
N ALA A 204 0.64 -5.92 26.75
CA ALA A 204 1.09 -7.25 26.34
C ALA A 204 1.02 -7.54 24.84
N LEU A 205 0.05 -6.96 24.12
CA LEU A 205 -0.12 -7.13 22.68
C LEU A 205 0.07 -5.83 21.90
N ASN A 206 0.58 -4.78 22.54
CA ASN A 206 0.89 -3.52 21.87
C ASN A 206 2.27 -3.56 21.19
N PHE A 207 2.38 -4.26 20.07
CA PHE A 207 3.60 -4.36 19.27
C PHE A 207 3.77 -3.13 18.37
N GLY A 208 3.94 -1.95 18.97
CA GLY A 208 4.20 -0.70 18.27
C GLY A 208 2.97 0.11 17.84
N GLY A 209 1.78 -0.15 18.42
CA GLY A 209 0.62 0.72 18.28
C GLY A 209 0.20 1.04 16.84
N GLY A 210 0.22 0.06 15.93
CA GLY A 210 -0.06 0.28 14.50
C GLY A 210 1.16 0.69 13.66
N SER A 211 2.33 0.88 14.28
CA SER A 211 3.59 1.24 13.61
C SER A 211 4.59 0.09 13.50
N GLY A 212 4.29 -1.06 14.12
CA GLY A 212 5.21 -2.21 14.18
C GLY A 212 5.15 -3.11 12.95
N VAL A 213 6.20 -3.94 12.77
CA VAL A 213 6.31 -4.90 11.67
C VAL A 213 5.15 -5.91 11.64
N VAL A 214 4.57 -6.24 12.80
CA VAL A 214 3.43 -7.16 12.92
C VAL A 214 2.18 -6.54 12.27
N TRP A 215 1.91 -5.26 12.52
CA TRP A 215 0.82 -4.53 11.85
C TRP A 215 1.05 -4.43 10.34
N PHE A 216 2.28 -4.10 9.92
CA PHE A 216 2.64 -4.05 8.51
C PHE A 216 2.42 -5.41 7.83
N THR A 217 2.78 -6.50 8.49
CA THR A 217 2.52 -7.87 8.03
C THR A 217 1.03 -8.15 7.91
N THR A 218 0.22 -7.73 8.88
CA THR A 218 -1.25 -7.89 8.85
C THR A 218 -1.88 -7.16 7.67
N VAL A 219 -1.47 -5.91 7.45
CA VAL A 219 -1.95 -5.10 6.31
C VAL A 219 -1.45 -5.65 4.98
N TYR A 220 -0.20 -6.14 4.91
CA TYR A 220 0.35 -6.84 3.75
C TYR A 220 -0.50 -8.07 3.38
N LEU A 221 -0.82 -8.93 4.36
CA LEU A 221 -1.68 -10.08 4.17
C LEU A 221 -3.09 -9.68 3.71
N SER A 222 -3.62 -8.57 4.21
CA SER A 222 -4.91 -8.01 3.76
C SER A 222 -4.87 -7.63 2.27
N GLY A 223 -3.78 -6.98 1.83
CA GLY A 223 -3.53 -6.68 0.41
C GLY A 223 -3.45 -7.94 -0.45
N ALA A 224 -2.75 -8.97 0.02
CA ALA A 224 -2.65 -10.26 -0.64
C ALA A 224 -4.01 -10.98 -0.73
N TYR A 225 -4.84 -10.88 0.33
CA TYR A 225 -6.21 -11.40 0.31
C TYR A 225 -7.06 -10.73 -0.77
N LEU A 226 -7.00 -9.39 -0.85
CA LEU A 226 -7.71 -8.64 -1.88
C LEU A 226 -7.27 -9.08 -3.28
N LYS A 227 -5.98 -9.25 -3.51
CA LYS A 227 -5.45 -9.72 -4.81
C LYS A 227 -6.01 -11.09 -5.21
N ARG A 228 -6.10 -12.02 -4.28
CA ARG A 228 -6.47 -13.42 -4.56
C ARG A 228 -7.96 -13.65 -4.66
N PHE A 229 -8.73 -13.03 -3.78
CA PHE A 229 -10.13 -13.43 -3.55
C PHE A 229 -11.14 -12.33 -3.82
N TYR A 230 -10.74 -11.05 -3.81
CA TYR A 230 -11.67 -9.98 -4.08
C TYR A 230 -12.02 -9.91 -5.57
N ARG A 231 -13.32 -9.88 -5.83
CA ARG A 231 -13.88 -9.61 -7.15
C ARG A 231 -14.74 -8.37 -7.03
N PRO A 232 -14.51 -7.35 -7.88
CA PRO A 232 -15.36 -6.15 -7.88
C PRO A 232 -16.82 -6.52 -8.15
N ASP A 233 -17.72 -6.11 -7.27
CA ASP A 233 -19.17 -6.36 -7.35
C ASP A 233 -19.95 -5.17 -7.92
N GLY A 234 -19.27 -4.10 -8.32
CA GLY A 234 -19.88 -2.87 -8.83
C GLY A 234 -20.57 -2.01 -7.77
N GLN A 235 -20.59 -2.41 -6.49
CA GLN A 235 -21.29 -1.71 -5.43
C GLN A 235 -20.39 -0.68 -4.72
N PHE A 236 -19.77 0.20 -5.50
CA PHE A 236 -18.83 1.21 -4.98
C PHE A 236 -19.42 2.06 -3.85
N GLY A 237 -20.68 2.51 -3.96
CA GLY A 237 -21.33 3.33 -2.93
C GLY A 237 -21.44 2.61 -1.58
N ARG A 238 -21.75 1.30 -1.58
CA ARG A 238 -21.82 0.51 -0.35
C ARG A 238 -20.46 0.36 0.31
N HIS A 239 -19.41 0.12 -0.47
CA HIS A 239 -18.04 0.02 0.06
C HIS A 239 -17.55 1.36 0.62
N LEU A 240 -17.92 2.46 -0.03
CA LEU A 240 -17.62 3.82 0.45
C LEU A 240 -18.33 4.10 1.78
N LEU A 241 -19.59 3.72 1.91
CA LEU A 241 -20.35 3.87 3.15
C LEU A 241 -19.72 3.06 4.31
N HIS A 242 -19.33 1.80 4.04
CA HIS A 242 -18.63 0.98 5.03
C HIS A 242 -17.29 1.58 5.44
N PHE A 243 -16.54 2.16 4.49
CA PHE A 243 -15.26 2.82 4.76
C PHE A 243 -15.45 4.02 5.70
N PHE A 244 -16.37 4.92 5.39
CA PHE A 244 -16.65 6.07 6.25
C PHE A 244 -17.26 5.66 7.59
N GLY A 245 -18.13 4.66 7.62
CA GLY A 245 -18.65 4.10 8.87
C GLY A 245 -17.55 3.54 9.77
N ALA A 246 -16.61 2.79 9.20
CA ALA A 246 -15.46 2.28 9.95
C ALA A 246 -14.51 3.41 10.42
N ALA A 247 -14.30 4.44 9.59
CA ALA A 247 -13.45 5.59 9.95
C ALA A 247 -14.03 6.39 11.12
N LEU A 248 -15.37 6.48 11.25
CA LEU A 248 -16.03 7.14 12.38
C LEU A 248 -15.95 6.34 13.69
N LEU A 249 -15.65 5.04 13.62
CA LEU A 249 -15.48 4.17 14.80
C LEU A 249 -14.07 4.16 15.34
N ILE A 250 -13.11 4.80 14.66
CA ILE A 250 -11.75 4.96 15.15
C ILE A 250 -11.77 6.13 16.15
N PRO A 251 -11.61 5.89 17.46
CA PRO A 251 -11.53 6.99 18.42
C PRO A 251 -10.28 7.83 18.12
N ALA A 252 -10.46 9.14 18.04
CA ALA A 252 -9.41 10.11 17.89
C ALA A 252 -8.62 10.27 19.20
#